data_fa46ad6741024506b9079bfbe3a535b9
#
_entry.id   fa46ad6741024506b9079bfbe3a535b9
#
_cell.length_a   1.000
_cell.length_b   1.000
_cell.length_c   1.000
_cell.angle_alpha   90.00
_cell.angle_beta   90.00
_cell.angle_gamma   90.00
#
_symmetry.space_group_name_H-M   'P 1'
#
loop_
_entity.id
_entity.type
_entity.pdbx_description
1 polymer ?
#
loop_
_entity_poly.entity_id
_entity_poly.type
_entity_poly.pdbx_seq_one_letter_code
_entity_poly.pdbx_strand_id
1 'polypeptide(L)'
;VVTDFTQKELPTNTPRKDVFAFIEKELKEIIPLLPSGITYGRFTQNVANTLLARLYLNAEVFTGTARWQDCLDACNKVQGYSLTANYKASFAIQNEKSPEIIFAIPYDHKQGTVGNYLASMTYHYNQKLAFDPAGVYQWCGNGICAQPGLYSSFDAKDVRRQSLLIGQQYSAKDGSEVLMDDGSPLNYTEEIDNFTDAAKNAGARLNKYEWSANDSW
;
A
#
# COMPACT_ATOMS: atom_id res chain seq x y z
N VAL A 1 14.34 -0.57 23.18
CA VAL A 1 14.21 0.75 22.54
C VAL A 1 15.28 1.65 23.13
N VAL A 2 16.08 2.27 22.28
CA VAL A 2 17.09 3.24 22.70
C VAL A 2 16.42 4.61 22.76
N THR A 3 16.32 5.18 23.96
CA THR A 3 15.75 6.52 24.19
C THR A 3 16.80 7.54 24.58
N ASP A 4 18.01 7.07 24.95
CA ASP A 4 19.15 7.92 25.28
C ASP A 4 20.18 7.88 24.15
N PHE A 5 20.32 8.98 23.43
CA PHE A 5 21.27 9.14 22.33
C PHE A 5 22.73 9.28 22.77
N THR A 6 22.97 9.42 24.08
CA THR A 6 24.35 9.47 24.66
C THR A 6 24.87 8.08 25.00
N GLN A 7 24.03 7.04 24.88
CA GLN A 7 24.41 5.67 25.18
C GLN A 7 25.54 5.20 24.25
N LYS A 8 26.65 4.78 24.84
CA LYS A 8 27.84 4.31 24.11
C LYS A 8 27.79 2.81 23.78
N GLU A 9 27.00 2.05 24.52
CA GLU A 9 26.87 0.61 24.32
C GLU A 9 25.85 0.32 23.22
N LEU A 10 26.21 -0.54 22.28
CA LEU A 10 25.29 -0.98 21.23
C LEU A 10 24.21 -1.89 21.83
N PRO A 11 22.93 -1.69 21.45
CA PRO A 11 21.86 -2.55 21.93
C PRO A 11 22.04 -3.97 21.40
N THR A 12 21.78 -4.97 22.24
CA THR A 12 21.74 -6.37 21.87
C THR A 12 20.37 -6.79 21.35
N ASN A 13 20.32 -7.88 20.59
CA ASN A 13 19.06 -8.44 20.14
C ASN A 13 18.23 -8.94 21.33
N THR A 14 16.98 -8.49 21.40
CA THR A 14 16.00 -8.98 22.37
C THR A 14 15.23 -10.17 21.77
N PRO A 15 14.96 -11.25 22.53
CA PRO A 15 14.14 -12.35 22.05
C PRO A 15 12.77 -11.86 21.55
N ARG A 16 12.31 -12.43 20.43
CA ARG A 16 11.07 -12.01 19.77
C ARG A 16 9.84 -12.03 20.69
N LYS A 17 9.73 -13.04 21.56
CA LYS A 17 8.66 -13.16 22.54
C LYS A 17 8.65 -12.00 23.56
N ASP A 18 9.83 -11.50 23.93
CA ASP A 18 9.95 -10.40 24.88
C ASP A 18 9.60 -9.06 24.22
N VAL A 19 9.94 -8.90 22.94
CA VAL A 19 9.48 -7.76 22.12
C VAL A 19 7.97 -7.79 21.95
N PHE A 20 7.37 -8.96 21.73
CA PHE A 20 5.91 -9.13 21.69
C PHE A 20 5.26 -8.66 22.99
N ALA A 21 5.74 -9.14 24.15
CA ALA A 21 5.22 -8.77 25.45
C ALA A 21 5.37 -7.26 25.73
N PHE A 22 6.48 -6.67 25.32
CA PHE A 22 6.71 -5.23 25.42
C PHE A 22 5.68 -4.45 24.60
N ILE A 23 5.47 -4.78 23.32
CA ILE A 23 4.50 -4.10 22.45
C ILE A 23 3.08 -4.24 23.00
N GLU A 24 2.71 -5.44 23.46
CA GLU A 24 1.39 -5.69 24.05
C GLU A 24 1.15 -4.80 25.27
N LYS A 25 2.13 -4.74 26.17
CA LYS A 25 2.07 -3.93 27.38
C LYS A 25 1.89 -2.44 27.04
N GLU A 26 2.78 -1.90 26.19
CA GLU A 26 2.74 -0.49 25.80
C GLU A 26 1.39 -0.11 25.17
N LEU A 27 0.86 -0.92 24.25
CA LEU A 27 -0.43 -0.65 23.62
C LEU A 27 -1.57 -0.67 24.64
N LYS A 28 -1.59 -1.64 25.57
CA LYS A 28 -2.62 -1.71 26.62
C LYS A 28 -2.58 -0.52 27.56
N GLU A 29 -1.41 -0.05 27.92
CA GLU A 29 -1.22 1.10 28.82
C GLU A 29 -1.65 2.42 28.19
N ILE A 30 -1.40 2.61 26.87
CA ILE A 30 -1.75 3.87 26.20
C ILE A 30 -3.21 3.95 25.75
N ILE A 31 -3.89 2.82 25.47
CA ILE A 31 -5.27 2.82 24.95
C ILE A 31 -6.21 3.72 25.77
N PRO A 32 -6.28 3.64 27.12
CA PRO A 32 -7.18 4.49 27.88
C PRO A 32 -6.82 5.98 27.85
N LEU A 33 -5.61 6.32 27.43
CA LEU A 33 -5.13 7.70 27.34
C LEU A 33 -5.35 8.30 25.95
N LEU A 34 -5.66 7.46 24.95
CA LEU A 34 -5.87 7.89 23.57
C LEU A 34 -7.30 8.42 23.36
N PRO A 35 -7.50 9.37 22.42
CA PRO A 35 -8.83 9.80 22.05
C PRO A 35 -9.66 8.65 21.51
N SER A 36 -10.93 8.60 21.87
CA SER A 36 -11.92 7.69 21.31
C SER A 36 -12.42 8.22 19.96
N GLY A 37 -12.96 7.32 19.13
CA GLY A 37 -13.56 7.67 17.85
C GLY A 37 -12.56 7.74 16.70
N ILE A 38 -12.95 8.46 15.63
CA ILE A 38 -12.21 8.57 14.38
C ILE A 38 -11.63 9.98 14.25
N THR A 39 -10.32 10.08 14.10
CA THR A 39 -9.64 11.35 13.87
C THR A 39 -8.57 11.14 12.79
N TYR A 40 -8.75 11.80 11.64
CA TYR A 40 -7.84 11.67 10.51
C TYR A 40 -6.40 12.06 10.88
N GLY A 41 -5.45 11.20 10.51
CA GLY A 41 -4.02 11.40 10.74
C GLY A 41 -3.60 11.35 12.22
N ARG A 42 -4.48 10.89 13.13
CA ARG A 42 -4.18 10.79 14.57
C ARG A 42 -4.26 9.36 15.05
N PHE A 43 -3.42 9.05 16.01
CA PHE A 43 -3.43 7.78 16.71
C PHE A 43 -4.58 7.77 17.73
N THR A 44 -5.52 6.84 17.61
CA THR A 44 -6.73 6.72 18.43
C THR A 44 -6.83 5.35 19.07
N GLN A 45 -7.81 5.15 19.96
CA GLN A 45 -8.09 3.83 20.56
C GLN A 45 -8.36 2.77 19.47
N ASN A 46 -9.05 3.13 18.39
CA ASN A 46 -9.30 2.24 17.26
C ASN A 46 -8.00 1.78 16.58
N VAL A 47 -7.07 2.70 16.38
CA VAL A 47 -5.75 2.38 15.78
C VAL A 47 -4.96 1.45 16.69
N ALA A 48 -4.92 1.73 17.99
CA ALA A 48 -4.20 0.89 18.97
C ALA A 48 -4.81 -0.52 19.07
N ASN A 49 -6.15 -0.63 19.09
CA ASN A 49 -6.82 -1.94 19.06
C ASN A 49 -6.58 -2.70 17.76
N THR A 50 -6.50 -2.01 16.62
CA THR A 50 -6.14 -2.64 15.34
C THR A 50 -4.70 -3.20 15.36
N LEU A 51 -3.76 -2.47 15.97
CA LEU A 51 -2.39 -2.98 16.15
C LEU A 51 -2.35 -4.17 17.10
N LEU A 52 -3.12 -4.17 18.20
CA LEU A 52 -3.25 -5.33 19.08
C LEU A 52 -3.83 -6.54 18.33
N ALA A 53 -4.88 -6.34 17.52
CA ALA A 53 -5.46 -7.42 16.72
C ALA A 53 -4.41 -8.05 15.80
N ARG A 54 -3.61 -7.23 15.09
CA ARG A 54 -2.50 -7.72 14.24
C ARG A 54 -1.40 -8.43 15.04
N LEU A 55 -1.08 -7.92 16.22
CA LEU A 55 -0.11 -8.55 17.12
C LEU A 55 -0.59 -9.94 17.54
N TYR A 56 -1.84 -10.06 17.98
CA TYR A 56 -2.43 -11.32 18.42
C TYR A 56 -2.64 -12.33 17.27
N LEU A 57 -3.00 -11.86 16.08
CA LEU A 57 -3.13 -12.70 14.90
C LEU A 57 -1.82 -13.46 14.61
N ASN A 58 -0.68 -12.83 14.87
CA ASN A 58 0.65 -13.40 14.63
C ASN A 58 1.32 -13.93 15.90
N ALA A 59 0.62 -14.02 17.02
CA ALA A 59 1.18 -14.39 18.32
C ALA A 59 1.85 -15.77 18.31
N GLU A 60 1.25 -16.77 17.65
CA GLU A 60 1.81 -18.11 17.55
C GLU A 60 3.19 -18.12 16.89
N VAL A 61 3.35 -17.34 15.80
CA VAL A 61 4.64 -17.20 15.09
C VAL A 61 5.69 -16.49 15.96
N PHE A 62 5.28 -15.55 16.78
CA PHE A 62 6.19 -14.74 17.58
C PHE A 62 6.56 -15.38 18.91
N THR A 63 5.62 -16.11 19.52
CA THR A 63 5.75 -16.62 20.91
C THR A 63 5.65 -18.14 21.04
N GLY A 64 5.18 -18.84 20.00
CA GLY A 64 4.83 -20.25 20.03
C GLY A 64 3.43 -20.52 20.62
N THR A 65 2.65 -19.49 20.95
CA THR A 65 1.31 -19.62 21.53
C THR A 65 0.31 -18.79 20.77
N ALA A 66 -0.76 -19.42 20.26
CA ALA A 66 -1.86 -18.74 19.57
C ALA A 66 -2.69 -17.87 20.52
N ARG A 67 -3.14 -16.70 20.04
CA ARG A 67 -3.94 -15.73 20.79
C ARG A 67 -5.19 -15.31 19.99
N TRP A 68 -5.91 -16.28 19.42
CA TRP A 68 -7.03 -16.02 18.51
C TRP A 68 -8.19 -15.27 19.18
N GLN A 69 -8.52 -15.62 20.43
CA GLN A 69 -9.60 -14.93 21.16
C GLN A 69 -9.25 -13.49 21.45
N ASP A 70 -8.01 -13.21 21.87
CA ASP A 70 -7.55 -11.83 22.08
C ASP A 70 -7.57 -11.01 20.78
N CYS A 71 -7.29 -11.66 19.65
CA CYS A 71 -7.40 -11.01 18.33
C CYS A 71 -8.86 -10.61 18.05
N LEU A 72 -9.81 -11.51 18.24
CA LEU A 72 -11.24 -11.23 18.06
C LEU A 72 -11.72 -10.12 18.99
N ASP A 73 -11.32 -10.16 20.27
CA ASP A 73 -11.68 -9.17 21.26
C ASP A 73 -11.13 -7.78 20.92
N ALA A 74 -9.92 -7.70 20.37
CA ALA A 74 -9.33 -6.47 19.88
C ALA A 74 -10.06 -5.94 18.63
N CYS A 75 -10.39 -6.82 17.67
CA CYS A 75 -11.17 -6.45 16.49
C CYS A 75 -12.55 -5.87 16.87
N ASN A 76 -13.24 -6.49 17.83
CA ASN A 76 -14.57 -6.04 18.29
C ASN A 76 -14.58 -4.66 18.95
N LYS A 77 -13.41 -4.17 19.38
CA LYS A 77 -13.25 -2.81 19.94
C LYS A 77 -13.06 -1.74 18.87
N VAL A 78 -12.77 -2.13 17.63
CA VAL A 78 -12.62 -1.21 16.50
C VAL A 78 -14.00 -0.94 15.91
N GLN A 79 -14.49 0.29 16.04
CA GLN A 79 -15.86 0.65 15.67
C GLN A 79 -15.92 1.95 14.88
N GLY A 80 -17.04 2.14 14.16
CA GLY A 80 -17.30 3.35 13.39
C GLY A 80 -16.77 3.30 11.96
N TYR A 81 -16.29 2.15 11.48
CA TYR A 81 -15.82 1.92 10.12
C TYR A 81 -16.79 1.02 9.35
N SER A 82 -16.76 1.14 8.03
CA SER A 82 -17.57 0.30 7.14
C SER A 82 -16.85 0.09 5.81
N LEU A 83 -17.13 -1.03 5.17
CA LEU A 83 -16.59 -1.30 3.85
C LEU A 83 -17.22 -0.38 2.81
N THR A 84 -16.41 0.12 1.88
CA THR A 84 -16.88 0.85 0.70
C THR A 84 -17.48 -0.11 -0.31
N ALA A 85 -18.50 0.34 -1.05
CA ALA A 85 -19.08 -0.45 -2.14
C ALA A 85 -18.11 -0.64 -3.32
N ASN A 86 -17.18 0.28 -3.49
CA ASN A 86 -16.16 0.22 -4.53
C ASN A 86 -14.77 0.06 -3.92
N TYR A 87 -14.13 -1.06 -4.22
CA TYR A 87 -12.78 -1.39 -3.75
C TYR A 87 -11.75 -0.27 -4.00
N LYS A 88 -11.81 0.40 -5.17
CA LYS A 88 -10.86 1.46 -5.51
C LYS A 88 -11.09 2.78 -4.76
N ALA A 89 -12.25 2.97 -4.12
CA ALA A 89 -12.56 4.23 -3.44
C ALA A 89 -11.56 4.57 -2.30
N SER A 90 -11.05 3.56 -1.59
CA SER A 90 -10.04 3.75 -0.54
C SER A 90 -8.65 4.08 -1.08
N PHE A 91 -8.45 4.01 -2.40
CA PHE A 91 -7.19 4.32 -3.09
C PHE A 91 -7.32 5.50 -4.06
N ALA A 92 -8.44 6.22 -3.99
CA ALA A 92 -8.65 7.46 -4.70
C ALA A 92 -7.70 8.55 -4.19
N ILE A 93 -7.47 9.58 -5.01
CA ILE A 93 -6.62 10.72 -4.65
C ILE A 93 -7.17 11.44 -3.41
N GLN A 94 -8.50 11.63 -3.35
CA GLN A 94 -9.18 12.24 -2.20
C GLN A 94 -9.81 11.16 -1.33
N ASN A 95 -8.99 10.34 -0.70
CA ASN A 95 -9.45 9.21 0.11
C ASN A 95 -9.54 9.52 1.62
N GLU A 96 -9.29 10.73 2.05
CA GLU A 96 -9.27 11.13 3.47
C GLU A 96 -10.62 10.92 4.18
N LYS A 97 -11.70 10.83 3.42
CA LYS A 97 -13.06 10.57 3.94
C LYS A 97 -13.51 9.12 3.77
N SER A 98 -12.63 8.22 3.33
CA SER A 98 -12.99 6.82 3.17
C SER A 98 -13.39 6.21 4.52
N PRO A 99 -14.57 5.56 4.61
CA PRO A 99 -15.03 4.96 5.86
C PRO A 99 -14.27 3.67 6.23
N GLU A 100 -13.40 3.17 5.36
CA GLU A 100 -12.56 1.99 5.63
C GLU A 100 -11.25 2.33 6.32
N ILE A 101 -10.74 3.57 6.17
CA ILE A 101 -9.40 3.91 6.62
C ILE A 101 -9.38 4.13 8.13
N ILE A 102 -8.75 3.22 8.85
CA ILE A 102 -8.60 3.28 10.31
C ILE A 102 -7.50 4.27 10.71
N PHE A 103 -6.41 4.29 9.96
CA PHE A 103 -5.30 5.21 10.18
C PHE A 103 -4.64 5.57 8.86
N ALA A 104 -4.34 6.84 8.67
CA ALA A 104 -3.59 7.34 7.53
C ALA A 104 -2.43 8.21 8.00
N ILE A 105 -1.31 8.10 7.30
CA ILE A 105 -0.24 9.11 7.33
C ILE A 105 -0.53 10.03 6.16
N PRO A 106 -0.96 11.29 6.40
CA PRO A 106 -1.34 12.19 5.34
C PRO A 106 -0.15 12.57 4.46
N TYR A 107 -0.35 12.45 3.15
CA TYR A 107 0.53 13.03 2.14
C TYR A 107 -0.28 14.09 1.39
N ASP A 108 0.21 15.31 1.41
CA ASP A 108 -0.46 16.46 0.75
C ASP A 108 0.61 17.30 0.05
N HIS A 109 0.57 17.31 -1.28
CA HIS A 109 1.53 18.06 -2.09
C HIS A 109 1.52 19.56 -1.80
N LYS A 110 0.38 20.13 -1.36
CA LYS A 110 0.25 21.54 -0.97
C LYS A 110 0.93 21.86 0.35
N GLN A 111 1.16 20.85 1.18
CA GLN A 111 1.83 20.98 2.48
C GLN A 111 3.33 20.64 2.41
N GLY A 112 3.89 20.43 1.21
CA GLY A 112 5.29 20.15 1.00
C GLY A 112 5.71 18.73 1.40
N THR A 113 4.75 17.83 1.61
CA THR A 113 5.06 16.40 1.83
C THR A 113 5.34 15.72 0.51
N VAL A 114 6.37 14.88 0.48
CA VAL A 114 6.72 14.10 -0.71
C VAL A 114 5.66 13.03 -0.93
N GLY A 115 5.17 12.89 -2.16
CA GLY A 115 4.14 11.93 -2.51
C GLY A 115 4.59 10.46 -2.44
N ASN A 116 3.65 9.56 -2.64
CA ASN A 116 3.92 8.14 -2.75
C ASN A 116 4.37 7.79 -4.17
N TYR A 117 5.65 7.57 -4.37
CA TYR A 117 6.23 7.20 -5.67
C TYR A 117 5.95 5.76 -6.11
N LEU A 118 5.29 4.94 -5.30
CA LEU A 118 5.11 3.52 -5.62
C LEU A 118 4.39 3.31 -6.97
N ALA A 119 3.36 4.09 -7.26
CA ALA A 119 2.64 4.00 -8.53
C ALA A 119 3.54 4.36 -9.72
N SER A 120 4.26 5.50 -9.64
CA SER A 120 5.15 5.93 -10.72
C SER A 120 6.35 5.00 -10.91
N MET A 121 6.86 4.38 -9.84
CA MET A 121 7.93 3.39 -9.92
C MET A 121 7.54 2.12 -10.68
N THR A 122 6.26 1.76 -10.70
CA THR A 122 5.80 0.53 -11.34
C THR A 122 5.55 0.69 -12.85
N TYR A 123 5.19 1.88 -13.32
CA TYR A 123 4.80 2.08 -14.72
C TYR A 123 6.00 2.23 -15.65
N HIS A 124 5.83 1.72 -16.88
CA HIS A 124 6.75 2.00 -17.99
C HIS A 124 6.84 3.51 -18.26
N TYR A 125 7.97 3.98 -18.76
CA TYR A 125 8.24 5.41 -19.04
C TYR A 125 7.14 6.10 -19.86
N ASN A 126 6.52 5.39 -20.81
CA ASN A 126 5.48 5.90 -21.69
C ASN A 126 4.05 5.63 -21.19
N GLN A 127 3.87 4.93 -20.06
CA GLN A 127 2.54 4.69 -19.49
C GLN A 127 1.76 5.98 -19.21
N LYS A 128 2.43 7.09 -18.92
CA LYS A 128 1.82 8.42 -18.75
C LYS A 128 0.88 8.79 -19.90
N LEU A 129 1.15 8.37 -21.13
CA LEU A 129 0.31 8.64 -22.30
C LEU A 129 -1.07 7.95 -22.21
N ALA A 130 -1.18 6.86 -21.48
CA ALA A 130 -2.46 6.18 -21.26
C ALA A 130 -3.32 6.87 -20.18
N PHE A 131 -2.74 7.72 -19.34
CA PHE A 131 -3.45 8.40 -18.27
C PHE A 131 -3.68 9.89 -18.56
N ASP A 132 -2.73 10.53 -19.25
CA ASP A 132 -2.74 11.97 -19.51
C ASP A 132 -2.81 12.26 -21.00
N PRO A 133 -3.94 12.82 -21.51
CA PRO A 133 -4.07 13.20 -22.91
C PRO A 133 -3.02 14.21 -23.39
N ALA A 134 -2.48 15.04 -22.51
CA ALA A 134 -1.45 16.01 -22.81
C ALA A 134 -0.04 15.41 -22.79
N GLY A 135 0.14 14.24 -22.14
CA GLY A 135 1.42 13.56 -22.01
C GLY A 135 2.49 14.31 -21.22
N VAL A 136 2.09 15.35 -20.49
CA VAL A 136 3.03 16.30 -19.87
C VAL A 136 3.52 15.78 -18.52
N TYR A 137 2.76 14.90 -17.90
CA TYR A 137 2.97 14.57 -16.49
C TYR A 137 3.56 13.21 -16.22
N GLN A 138 4.26 13.21 -15.16
CA GLN A 138 4.76 12.15 -14.32
C GLN A 138 5.94 11.35 -14.87
N TRP A 139 6.95 11.40 -14.03
CA TRP A 139 8.04 10.46 -14.08
C TRP A 139 7.51 9.05 -13.81
N CYS A 140 7.72 8.14 -14.78
CA CYS A 140 7.47 6.72 -14.65
C CYS A 140 8.81 6.00 -14.67
N GLY A 141 9.09 5.21 -13.64
CA GLY A 141 10.45 4.70 -13.40
C GLY A 141 10.71 3.30 -13.93
N ASN A 142 9.68 2.54 -14.30
CA ASN A 142 9.77 1.14 -14.74
C ASN A 142 10.62 0.24 -13.81
N GLY A 143 10.61 0.53 -12.51
CA GLY A 143 11.53 -0.09 -11.53
C GLY A 143 10.98 -1.32 -10.82
N ILE A 144 9.67 -1.51 -10.78
CA ILE A 144 9.00 -2.60 -10.06
C ILE A 144 7.84 -3.15 -10.87
N CYS A 145 7.64 -4.47 -10.79
CA CYS A 145 6.47 -5.16 -11.32
C CYS A 145 6.02 -6.28 -10.38
N ALA A 146 4.84 -6.80 -10.61
CA ALA A 146 4.35 -7.96 -9.88
C ALA A 146 5.12 -9.22 -10.30
N GLN A 147 5.29 -10.14 -9.36
CA GLN A 147 5.84 -11.46 -9.65
C GLN A 147 4.89 -12.24 -10.57
N PRO A 148 5.41 -13.11 -11.45
CA PRO A 148 4.60 -14.02 -12.25
C PRO A 148 3.62 -14.82 -11.37
N GLY A 149 2.41 -15.03 -11.88
CA GLY A 149 1.36 -15.74 -11.17
C GLY A 149 0.52 -14.88 -10.22
N LEU A 150 0.94 -13.65 -9.86
CA LEU A 150 0.12 -12.80 -8.98
C LEU A 150 -1.18 -12.37 -9.68
N TYR A 151 -1.11 -11.93 -10.94
CA TYR A 151 -2.30 -11.51 -11.67
C TYR A 151 -3.28 -12.66 -11.89
N SER A 152 -2.80 -13.82 -12.31
CA SER A 152 -3.60 -15.02 -12.55
C SER A 152 -4.08 -15.70 -11.25
N SER A 153 -3.51 -15.37 -10.09
CA SER A 153 -4.00 -15.86 -8.79
C SER A 153 -5.37 -15.27 -8.40
N PHE A 154 -5.74 -14.12 -8.99
CA PHE A 154 -7.08 -13.55 -8.79
C PHE A 154 -8.09 -14.21 -9.71
N ASP A 155 -9.25 -14.62 -9.17
CA ASP A 155 -10.39 -15.03 -9.99
C ASP A 155 -10.76 -13.93 -10.99
N ALA A 156 -11.22 -14.31 -12.18
CA ALA A 156 -11.62 -13.36 -13.22
C ALA A 156 -12.75 -12.41 -12.79
N LYS A 157 -13.58 -12.82 -11.81
CA LYS A 157 -14.64 -12.01 -11.23
C LYS A 157 -14.18 -11.17 -10.04
N ASP A 158 -12.96 -11.36 -9.54
CA ASP A 158 -12.44 -10.59 -8.43
C ASP A 158 -12.06 -9.18 -8.90
N VAL A 159 -12.79 -8.18 -8.43
CA VAL A 159 -12.56 -6.77 -8.80
C VAL A 159 -11.16 -6.28 -8.44
N ARG A 160 -10.49 -6.91 -7.47
CA ARG A 160 -9.11 -6.57 -7.08
C ARG A 160 -8.09 -6.88 -8.17
N ARG A 161 -8.41 -7.77 -9.11
CA ARG A 161 -7.59 -8.05 -10.30
C ARG A 161 -7.32 -6.78 -11.11
N GLN A 162 -8.25 -5.81 -11.12
CA GLN A 162 -8.08 -4.49 -11.75
C GLN A 162 -6.99 -3.62 -11.11
N SER A 163 -6.46 -4.03 -9.95
CA SER A 163 -5.30 -3.37 -9.34
C SER A 163 -3.97 -3.71 -10.01
N LEU A 164 -4.00 -4.56 -11.02
CA LEU A 164 -2.84 -4.90 -11.84
C LEU A 164 -3.14 -4.62 -13.31
N LEU A 165 -2.26 -3.85 -13.96
CA LEU A 165 -2.31 -3.63 -15.40
C LEU A 165 -1.59 -4.77 -16.11
N ILE A 166 -2.23 -5.31 -17.13
CA ILE A 166 -1.70 -6.27 -18.09
C ILE A 166 -2.27 -5.97 -19.47
N GLY A 167 -1.61 -6.44 -20.51
CA GLY A 167 -2.06 -6.25 -21.88
C GLY A 167 -1.66 -4.92 -22.51
N GLN A 168 -2.16 -4.67 -23.71
CA GLN A 168 -1.87 -3.49 -24.52
C GLN A 168 -2.37 -2.22 -23.84
N GLN A 169 -1.54 -1.17 -23.83
CA GLN A 169 -1.89 0.15 -23.32
C GLN A 169 -2.24 1.09 -24.48
N TYR A 170 -3.25 1.93 -24.25
CA TYR A 170 -3.77 2.84 -25.26
C TYR A 170 -3.71 4.29 -24.77
N SER A 171 -3.43 5.21 -25.69
CA SER A 171 -3.34 6.63 -25.45
C SER A 171 -4.69 7.22 -25.01
N ALA A 172 -4.70 7.97 -23.93
CA ALA A 172 -5.89 8.70 -23.46
C ALA A 172 -6.29 9.84 -24.41
N LYS A 173 -5.41 10.27 -25.30
CA LYS A 173 -5.64 11.37 -26.24
C LYS A 173 -6.50 10.95 -27.42
N ASP A 174 -6.19 9.81 -28.03
CA ASP A 174 -6.73 9.40 -29.32
C ASP A 174 -7.02 7.90 -29.44
N GLY A 175 -6.76 7.12 -28.40
CA GLY A 175 -6.97 5.68 -28.40
C GLY A 175 -5.96 4.88 -29.21
N SER A 176 -4.89 5.51 -29.71
CA SER A 176 -3.80 4.78 -30.38
C SER A 176 -3.02 3.92 -29.40
N GLU A 177 -2.29 2.93 -29.91
CA GLU A 177 -1.40 2.12 -29.09
C GLU A 177 -0.29 2.98 -28.49
N VAL A 178 -0.04 2.85 -27.18
CA VAL A 178 1.15 3.41 -26.56
C VAL A 178 2.33 2.53 -26.97
N LEU A 179 3.39 3.17 -27.48
CA LEU A 179 4.61 2.49 -27.90
C LEU A 179 5.71 2.64 -26.86
N MET A 180 6.60 1.66 -26.79
CA MET A 180 7.86 1.73 -26.06
C MET A 180 8.90 2.55 -26.85
N ASP A 181 10.07 2.78 -26.27
CA ASP A 181 11.13 3.60 -26.88
C ASP A 181 11.71 2.98 -28.17
N ASP A 182 11.58 1.66 -28.32
CA ASP A 182 12.00 0.92 -29.52
C ASP A 182 10.94 0.88 -30.63
N GLY A 183 9.79 1.52 -30.40
CA GLY A 183 8.66 1.58 -31.33
C GLY A 183 7.73 0.37 -31.26
N SER A 184 7.99 -0.61 -30.42
CA SER A 184 7.06 -1.73 -30.21
C SER A 184 5.89 -1.35 -29.30
N PRO A 185 4.71 -2.01 -29.41
CA PRO A 185 3.57 -1.73 -28.56
C PRO A 185 3.85 -1.98 -27.08
N LEU A 186 3.40 -1.07 -26.20
CA LEU A 186 3.45 -1.25 -24.75
C LEU A 186 2.37 -2.25 -24.32
N ASN A 187 2.72 -3.51 -24.32
CA ASN A 187 1.86 -4.62 -23.96
C ASN A 187 2.45 -5.34 -22.74
N TYR A 188 1.92 -5.06 -21.56
CA TYR A 188 2.40 -5.71 -20.34
C TYR A 188 2.08 -7.19 -20.32
N THR A 189 3.08 -8.01 -20.01
CA THR A 189 2.94 -9.45 -19.85
C THR A 189 2.88 -9.82 -18.38
N GLU A 190 2.29 -10.97 -18.04
CA GLU A 190 2.39 -11.48 -16.67
C GLU A 190 3.74 -12.10 -16.40
N GLU A 191 4.30 -12.75 -17.41
CA GLU A 191 5.56 -13.47 -17.33
C GLU A 191 6.78 -12.54 -17.35
N ILE A 192 7.81 -12.95 -16.63
CA ILE A 192 9.13 -12.33 -16.60
C ILE A 192 10.11 -13.41 -17.00
N ASP A 193 10.61 -13.32 -18.22
CA ASP A 193 11.49 -14.31 -18.84
C ASP A 193 12.91 -14.28 -18.25
N ASN A 194 13.38 -13.12 -17.83
CA ASN A 194 14.71 -12.93 -17.25
C ASN A 194 14.69 -11.87 -16.13
N PHE A 195 14.94 -12.27 -14.89
CA PHE A 195 14.94 -11.37 -13.73
C PHE A 195 16.13 -10.42 -13.67
N THR A 196 17.21 -10.70 -14.38
CA THR A 196 18.40 -9.85 -14.40
C THR A 196 18.43 -8.87 -15.56
N ASP A 197 17.67 -9.16 -16.63
CA ASP A 197 17.58 -8.34 -17.84
C ASP A 197 16.19 -8.50 -18.46
N ALA A 198 15.17 -8.18 -17.69
CA ALA A 198 13.78 -8.32 -18.12
C ALA A 198 13.41 -7.31 -19.20
N ALA A 199 12.57 -7.71 -20.15
CA ALA A 199 11.96 -6.80 -21.10
C ALA A 199 11.21 -5.67 -20.35
N LYS A 200 11.25 -4.45 -20.88
CA LYS A 200 10.70 -3.24 -20.22
C LYS A 200 9.20 -3.32 -19.96
N ASN A 201 8.48 -4.19 -20.66
CA ASN A 201 7.05 -4.47 -20.50
C ASN A 201 6.77 -5.78 -19.74
N ALA A 202 7.78 -6.49 -19.26
CA ALA A 202 7.62 -7.73 -18.50
C ALA A 202 7.05 -7.46 -17.10
N GLY A 203 6.16 -8.33 -16.65
CA GLY A 203 5.48 -8.27 -15.36
C GLY A 203 4.28 -7.32 -15.33
N ALA A 204 3.21 -7.72 -14.62
CA ALA A 204 2.05 -6.88 -14.39
C ALA A 204 2.38 -5.65 -13.54
N ARG A 205 1.73 -4.52 -13.80
CA ARG A 205 2.01 -3.24 -13.14
C ARG A 205 0.96 -2.92 -12.09
N LEU A 206 1.38 -2.33 -10.97
CA LEU A 206 0.47 -1.92 -9.90
C LEU A 206 -0.42 -0.76 -10.38
N ASN A 207 -1.74 -0.98 -10.42
CA ASN A 207 -2.76 0.00 -10.82
C ASN A 207 -3.81 0.18 -9.71
N LYS A 208 -3.35 0.17 -8.48
CA LYS A 208 -4.23 0.23 -7.30
C LYS A 208 -4.65 1.66 -7.00
N TYR A 209 -3.73 2.61 -7.14
CA TYR A 209 -3.94 4.01 -6.81
C TYR A 209 -4.55 4.75 -8.00
N GLU A 210 -5.45 5.67 -7.71
CA GLU A 210 -5.95 6.60 -8.71
C GLU A 210 -4.83 7.52 -9.20
N TRP A 211 -4.90 7.86 -10.47
CA TRP A 211 -3.99 8.78 -11.13
C TRP A 211 -4.76 9.95 -11.75
N SER A 212 -4.24 11.16 -11.66
CA SER A 212 -4.83 12.34 -12.26
C SER A 212 -3.77 13.21 -12.94
N ALA A 213 -4.09 13.69 -14.13
CA ALA A 213 -3.26 14.64 -14.88
C ALA A 213 -3.00 15.95 -14.12
N ASN A 214 -3.85 16.29 -13.15
CA ASN A 214 -3.75 17.51 -12.36
C ASN A 214 -2.88 17.35 -11.09
N ASP A 215 -2.42 16.14 -10.79
CA ASP A 215 -1.51 15.91 -9.68
C ASP A 215 -0.08 16.23 -10.12
N SER A 216 0.34 17.43 -9.80
CA SER A 216 1.76 17.79 -9.88
C SER A 216 2.47 17.28 -8.62
N TRP A 217 3.38 16.39 -8.80
CA TRP A 217 4.26 15.86 -7.76
C TRP A 217 5.45 16.79 -7.51
#